data_1fba75b23c7717c3779c32b95e68594a
#
_entry.id   1fba75b23c7717c3779c32b95e68594a
#
_cell.length_a   1.000
_cell.length_b   1.000
_cell.length_c   1.000
_cell.angle_alpha   90.00
_cell.angle_beta   90.00
_cell.angle_gamma   90.00
#
_symmetry.space_group_name_H-M   'P 1'
#
loop_
_entity.id
_entity.type
_entity.pdbx_description
1 polymer ?
#
loop_
_entity_poly.entity_id
_entity_poly.type
_entity_poly.pdbx_seq_one_letter_code
_entity_poly.pdbx_strand_id
1 'polypeptide(L)'
;MTVSLLRYGVLGLPVGFVGLPLYVHLPKFYADTLPLSLSVLGLVLFLTRVVDCLADPFLGGLADGWALRRRGILIASGAVLTAGVFGLFFLPDMGVDRGLVLVVGGLLAMTYLAYSVFSIVVYTIGVALGGDERESVRVSAAREGMIIVGVLVASALPPTLTPWLGEKAAYQVFCGVLLAVVIIALALMRLPVAVVNAQKPSAGSWRHVVQDRSLRRLFILFFLNALAPSLTATLFLFFASDVLGAAAWSGAFLGIYFLAAVLAM
;
A
#
# COMPACT_ATOMS: atom_id res chain seq x y z
N MET A 1 -12.46 -25.32 1.78
CA MET A 1 -11.15 -24.69 1.64
C MET A 1 -11.12 -23.55 0.62
N THR A 2 -11.55 -23.74 -0.61
CA THR A 2 -11.51 -22.69 -1.68
C THR A 2 -12.22 -21.36 -1.34
N VAL A 3 -13.38 -21.40 -0.72
CA VAL A 3 -14.14 -20.19 -0.33
C VAL A 3 -13.43 -19.37 0.76
N SER A 4 -12.69 -20.03 1.66
CA SER A 4 -11.92 -19.32 2.70
C SER A 4 -10.68 -18.65 2.12
N LEU A 5 -10.02 -19.24 1.12
CA LEU A 5 -8.87 -18.68 0.42
C LEU A 5 -9.25 -17.42 -0.36
N LEU A 6 -10.35 -17.45 -1.11
CA LEU A 6 -10.85 -16.27 -1.82
C LEU A 6 -11.23 -15.15 -0.86
N ARG A 7 -11.94 -15.45 0.22
CA ARG A 7 -12.31 -14.46 1.25
C ARG A 7 -11.09 -13.81 1.90
N TYR A 8 -10.05 -14.58 2.15
CA TYR A 8 -8.79 -14.04 2.63
C TYR A 8 -8.08 -13.22 1.55
N GLY A 9 -7.98 -13.76 0.33
CA GLY A 9 -7.33 -13.10 -0.79
C GLY A 9 -7.87 -11.70 -1.05
N VAL A 10 -9.20 -11.50 -0.93
CA VAL A 10 -9.85 -10.20 -1.12
C VAL A 10 -9.29 -9.10 -0.19
N LEU A 11 -8.73 -9.45 0.98
CA LEU A 11 -8.02 -8.49 1.83
C LEU A 11 -6.75 -7.92 1.17
N GLY A 12 -6.22 -8.59 0.16
CA GLY A 12 -5.12 -8.07 -0.67
C GLY A 12 -5.54 -6.91 -1.58
N LEU A 13 -6.82 -6.82 -1.99
CA LEU A 13 -7.29 -5.74 -2.87
C LEU A 13 -6.99 -4.34 -2.32
N PRO A 14 -7.38 -3.98 -1.07
CA PRO A 14 -7.05 -2.68 -0.50
C PRO A 14 -5.55 -2.41 -0.44
N VAL A 15 -4.75 -3.45 -0.12
CA VAL A 15 -3.28 -3.33 -0.04
C VAL A 15 -2.70 -2.94 -1.40
N GLY A 16 -3.09 -3.63 -2.47
CA GLY A 16 -2.64 -3.30 -3.82
C GLY A 16 -3.21 -1.98 -4.33
N PHE A 17 -4.49 -1.73 -4.06
CA PHE A 17 -5.19 -0.53 -4.53
C PHE A 17 -4.59 0.76 -3.94
N VAL A 18 -4.16 0.75 -2.68
CA VAL A 18 -3.56 1.93 -2.02
C VAL A 18 -2.07 2.04 -2.29
N GLY A 19 -1.36 0.92 -2.36
CA GLY A 19 0.08 0.91 -2.52
C GLY A 19 0.53 1.73 -3.73
N LEU A 20 -0.02 1.45 -4.90
CA LEU A 20 0.38 2.13 -6.14
C LEU A 20 0.12 3.65 -6.13
N PRO A 21 -1.05 4.17 -5.75
CA PRO A 21 -1.29 5.61 -5.72
C PRO A 21 -0.34 6.37 -4.81
N LEU A 22 -0.01 5.83 -3.66
CA LEU A 22 0.91 6.47 -2.73
C LEU A 22 2.34 6.61 -3.29
N TYR A 23 2.75 5.70 -4.19
CA TYR A 23 4.09 5.72 -4.76
C TYR A 23 4.17 6.38 -6.14
N VAL A 24 3.10 6.30 -6.93
CA VAL A 24 3.11 6.68 -8.35
C VAL A 24 2.24 7.91 -8.59
N HIS A 25 0.96 7.85 -8.21
CA HIS A 25 0.01 8.93 -8.53
C HIS A 25 0.20 10.16 -7.66
N LEU A 26 0.40 9.98 -6.35
CA LEU A 26 0.46 11.10 -5.41
C LEU A 26 1.64 12.05 -5.66
N PRO A 27 2.88 11.57 -5.91
CA PRO A 27 3.99 12.46 -6.25
C PRO A 27 3.72 13.31 -7.49
N LYS A 28 3.15 12.70 -8.54
CA LYS A 28 2.82 13.43 -9.77
C LYS A 28 1.68 14.41 -9.55
N PHE A 29 0.58 13.98 -8.91
CA PHE A 29 -0.56 14.83 -8.58
C PHE A 29 -0.13 16.07 -7.79
N TYR A 30 0.74 15.91 -6.79
CA TYR A 30 1.24 17.04 -6.00
C TYR A 30 2.20 17.94 -6.78
N ALA A 31 3.02 17.38 -7.65
CA ALA A 31 3.88 18.16 -8.51
C ALA A 31 3.09 19.05 -9.48
N ASP A 32 1.93 18.57 -9.94
CA ASP A 32 1.09 19.28 -10.90
C ASP A 32 0.09 20.24 -10.23
N THR A 33 -0.38 19.94 -9.01
CA THR A 33 -1.47 20.70 -8.36
C THR A 33 -1.04 21.60 -7.23
N LEU A 34 0.06 21.26 -6.52
CA LEU A 34 0.52 22.05 -5.40
C LEU A 34 1.65 23.00 -5.83
N PRO A 35 1.60 24.24 -5.37
CA PRO A 35 2.66 25.23 -5.68
C PRO A 35 3.92 25.01 -4.81
N LEU A 36 4.30 23.75 -4.59
CA LEU A 36 5.50 23.34 -3.85
C LEU A 36 6.63 23.03 -4.83
N SER A 37 7.85 23.40 -4.46
CA SER A 37 9.00 22.96 -5.25
C SER A 37 9.15 21.45 -5.17
N LEU A 38 9.56 20.81 -6.29
CA LEU A 38 9.79 19.36 -6.35
C LEU A 38 10.77 18.87 -5.28
N SER A 39 11.74 19.73 -4.90
CA SER A 39 12.71 19.42 -3.84
C SER A 39 12.05 19.32 -2.47
N VAL A 40 11.13 20.24 -2.12
CA VAL A 40 10.38 20.20 -0.86
C VAL A 40 9.43 19.01 -0.85
N LEU A 41 8.72 18.77 -1.94
CA LEU A 41 7.84 17.62 -2.08
C LEU A 41 8.61 16.32 -1.92
N GLY A 42 9.74 16.17 -2.62
CA GLY A 42 10.60 14.99 -2.52
C GLY A 42 11.11 14.76 -1.10
N LEU A 43 11.48 15.84 -0.38
CA LEU A 43 11.93 15.74 1.01
C LEU A 43 10.80 15.28 1.94
N VAL A 44 9.58 15.79 1.78
CA VAL A 44 8.40 15.37 2.57
C VAL A 44 8.10 13.90 2.33
N LEU A 45 8.05 13.46 1.06
CA LEU A 45 7.83 12.07 0.69
C LEU A 45 8.93 11.15 1.25
N PHE A 46 10.18 11.58 1.20
CA PHE A 46 11.31 10.83 1.74
C PHE A 46 11.23 10.70 3.27
N LEU A 47 11.03 11.81 3.98
CA LEU A 47 10.98 11.81 5.44
C LEU A 47 9.81 10.97 5.97
N THR A 48 8.64 11.06 5.35
CA THR A 48 7.48 10.23 5.74
C THR A 48 7.74 8.75 5.51
N ARG A 49 8.49 8.37 4.48
CA ARG A 49 8.93 7.00 4.24
C ARG A 49 9.95 6.51 5.26
N VAL A 50 10.87 7.35 5.67
CA VAL A 50 11.81 7.01 6.74
C VAL A 50 11.05 6.74 8.04
N VAL A 51 10.07 7.58 8.38
CA VAL A 51 9.22 7.37 9.57
C VAL A 51 8.46 6.04 9.48
N ASP A 52 7.85 5.73 8.35
CA ASP A 52 7.14 4.48 8.09
C ASP A 52 8.07 3.26 8.27
N CYS A 53 9.21 3.27 7.60
CA CYS A 53 10.21 2.21 7.69
C CYS A 53 10.72 1.97 9.12
N LEU A 54 10.91 3.05 9.90
CA LEU A 54 11.32 2.94 11.30
C LEU A 54 10.19 2.46 12.21
N ALA A 55 8.93 2.75 11.86
CA ALA A 55 7.76 2.32 12.63
C ALA A 55 7.41 0.84 12.39
N ASP A 56 7.63 0.30 11.19
CA ASP A 56 7.25 -1.06 10.79
C ASP A 56 7.71 -2.15 11.76
N PRO A 57 8.97 -2.17 12.24
CA PRO A 57 9.42 -3.14 13.22
C PRO A 57 8.65 -3.10 14.54
N PHE A 58 8.31 -1.89 14.99
CA PHE A 58 7.54 -1.71 16.23
C PHE A 58 6.09 -2.15 16.03
N LEU A 59 5.49 -1.81 14.89
CA LEU A 59 4.14 -2.24 14.52
C LEU A 59 4.06 -3.77 14.38
N GLY A 60 5.08 -4.39 13.80
CA GLY A 60 5.21 -5.85 13.71
C GLY A 60 5.22 -6.50 15.11
N GLY A 61 6.03 -5.99 16.02
CA GLY A 61 6.08 -6.47 17.41
C GLY A 61 4.77 -6.28 18.18
N LEU A 62 4.05 -5.19 17.92
CA LEU A 62 2.72 -4.96 18.48
C LEU A 62 1.66 -5.90 17.89
N ALA A 63 1.77 -6.22 16.60
CA ALA A 63 0.83 -7.08 15.89
C ALA A 63 0.76 -8.50 16.47
N ASP A 64 1.83 -8.97 17.06
CA ASP A 64 1.86 -10.26 17.75
C ASP A 64 0.87 -10.33 18.92
N GLY A 65 0.65 -9.20 19.60
CA GLY A 65 -0.34 -9.07 20.67
C GLY A 65 -1.80 -8.88 20.21
N TRP A 66 -2.04 -8.68 18.90
CA TRP A 66 -3.35 -8.30 18.36
C TRP A 66 -4.24 -9.46 17.96
N ALA A 67 -3.87 -10.71 18.21
CA ALA A 67 -4.57 -11.91 17.73
C ALA A 67 -6.10 -11.85 17.93
N LEU A 68 -6.57 -11.45 19.13
CA LEU A 68 -8.00 -11.34 19.46
C LEU A 68 -8.68 -10.08 18.91
N ARG A 69 -7.91 -9.07 18.50
CA ARG A 69 -8.42 -7.75 18.09
C ARG A 69 -8.23 -7.47 16.59
N ARG A 70 -7.70 -8.42 15.83
CA ARG A 70 -7.33 -8.25 14.40
C ARG A 70 -8.44 -7.62 13.56
N ARG A 71 -9.70 -8.06 13.74
CA ARG A 71 -10.84 -7.49 13.01
C ARG A 71 -11.05 -6.02 13.33
N GLY A 72 -11.02 -5.63 14.60
CA GLY A 72 -11.16 -4.23 15.01
C GLY A 72 -10.04 -3.36 14.48
N ILE A 73 -8.80 -3.88 14.49
CA ILE A 73 -7.62 -3.19 13.98
C ILE A 73 -7.69 -3.01 12.46
N LEU A 74 -8.12 -4.04 11.71
CA LEU A 74 -8.34 -3.92 10.27
C LEU A 74 -9.42 -2.89 9.94
N ILE A 75 -10.51 -2.86 10.68
CA ILE A 75 -11.56 -1.85 10.49
C ILE A 75 -11.02 -0.45 10.78
N ALA A 76 -10.33 -0.27 11.90
CA ALA A 76 -9.78 1.02 12.29
C ALA A 76 -8.69 1.48 11.30
N SER A 77 -7.73 0.63 10.98
CA SER A 77 -6.68 0.97 10.01
C SER A 77 -7.22 1.19 8.61
N GLY A 78 -8.20 0.40 8.15
CA GLY A 78 -8.88 0.61 6.87
C GLY A 78 -9.65 1.94 6.81
N ALA A 79 -10.32 2.32 7.90
CA ALA A 79 -11.00 3.61 8.00
C ALA A 79 -10.01 4.79 7.97
N VAL A 80 -8.93 4.72 8.78
CA VAL A 80 -7.88 5.75 8.81
C VAL A 80 -7.17 5.83 7.45
N LEU A 81 -6.88 4.69 6.83
CA LEU A 81 -6.27 4.61 5.50
C LEU A 81 -7.14 5.30 4.44
N THR A 82 -8.43 4.98 4.40
CA THR A 82 -9.36 5.57 3.44
C THR A 82 -9.53 7.07 3.69
N ALA A 83 -9.68 7.50 4.94
CA ALA A 83 -9.76 8.90 5.31
C ALA A 83 -8.46 9.65 4.98
N GLY A 84 -7.32 9.05 5.20
CA GLY A 84 -6.01 9.61 4.87
C GLY A 84 -5.81 9.80 3.37
N VAL A 85 -6.12 8.78 2.56
CA VAL A 85 -6.07 8.89 1.09
C VAL A 85 -7.04 9.96 0.60
N PHE A 86 -8.27 10.00 1.13
CA PHE A 86 -9.23 11.05 0.81
C PHE A 86 -8.67 12.44 1.16
N GLY A 87 -8.13 12.62 2.36
CA GLY A 87 -7.50 13.88 2.79
C GLY A 87 -6.36 14.32 1.89
N LEU A 88 -5.53 13.37 1.42
CA LEU A 88 -4.39 13.67 0.53
C LEU A 88 -4.82 14.17 -0.85
N PHE A 89 -5.91 13.69 -1.42
CA PHE A 89 -6.40 14.14 -2.72
C PHE A 89 -7.39 15.34 -2.64
N PHE A 90 -7.90 15.67 -1.45
CA PHE A 90 -8.87 16.73 -1.25
C PHE A 90 -8.42 17.75 -0.19
N LEU A 91 -7.16 18.17 -0.30
CA LEU A 91 -6.66 19.26 0.52
C LEU A 91 -7.47 20.53 0.26
N PRO A 92 -7.89 21.26 1.30
CA PRO A 92 -8.45 22.60 1.12
C PRO A 92 -7.41 23.52 0.47
N ASP A 93 -7.88 24.55 -0.24
CA ASP A 93 -7.02 25.58 -0.83
C ASP A 93 -6.29 26.34 0.30
N MET A 94 -5.18 25.80 0.72
CA MET A 94 -4.26 26.41 1.66
C MET A 94 -3.16 27.10 0.84
N GLY A 95 -2.91 28.37 1.09
CA GLY A 95 -1.78 29.06 0.44
C GLY A 95 -0.46 28.31 0.66
N VAL A 96 0.57 28.67 -0.13
CA VAL A 96 1.93 28.09 0.00
C VAL A 96 2.55 28.54 1.32
N ASP A 97 2.18 27.89 2.39
CA ASP A 97 2.73 28.18 3.71
C ASP A 97 3.33 26.91 4.33
N ARG A 98 4.15 27.10 5.34
CA ARG A 98 4.67 26.00 6.18
C ARG A 98 3.56 25.09 6.70
N GLY A 99 2.36 25.64 6.89
CA GLY A 99 1.16 24.89 7.27
C GLY A 99 0.80 23.80 6.28
N LEU A 100 0.84 24.08 4.98
CA LEU A 100 0.55 23.09 3.93
C LEU A 100 1.53 21.91 3.98
N VAL A 101 2.83 22.17 4.13
CA VAL A 101 3.87 21.13 4.23
C VAL A 101 3.64 20.23 5.44
N LEU A 102 3.27 20.80 6.59
CA LEU A 102 2.99 20.06 7.81
C LEU A 102 1.72 19.20 7.68
N VAL A 103 0.67 19.75 7.06
CA VAL A 103 -0.59 19.02 6.84
C VAL A 103 -0.37 17.86 5.88
N VAL A 104 0.29 18.09 4.75
CA VAL A 104 0.62 17.04 3.77
C VAL A 104 1.50 15.97 4.40
N GLY A 105 2.56 16.36 5.09
CA GLY A 105 3.47 15.44 5.77
C GLY A 105 2.77 14.63 6.87
N GLY A 106 1.92 15.26 7.65
CA GLY A 106 1.13 14.60 8.71
C GLY A 106 0.12 13.60 8.14
N LEU A 107 -0.63 13.99 7.09
CA LEU A 107 -1.57 13.09 6.40
C LEU A 107 -0.83 11.92 5.74
N LEU A 108 0.31 12.17 5.10
CA LEU A 108 1.14 11.11 4.52
C LEU A 108 1.62 10.13 5.58
N ALA A 109 2.21 10.62 6.67
CA ALA A 109 2.71 9.77 7.76
C ALA A 109 1.56 8.93 8.35
N MET A 110 0.41 9.55 8.62
CA MET A 110 -0.77 8.84 9.12
C MET A 110 -1.26 7.77 8.14
N THR A 111 -1.31 8.09 6.84
CA THR A 111 -1.76 7.16 5.79
C THR A 111 -0.80 6.00 5.65
N TYR A 112 0.51 6.23 5.66
CA TYR A 112 1.53 5.18 5.60
C TYR A 112 1.47 4.27 6.81
N LEU A 113 1.40 4.83 8.04
CA LEU A 113 1.26 4.02 9.26
C LEU A 113 -0.02 3.18 9.24
N ALA A 114 -1.15 3.75 8.78
CA ALA A 114 -2.39 2.99 8.64
C ALA A 114 -2.28 1.88 7.60
N TYR A 115 -1.59 2.13 6.48
CA TYR A 115 -1.29 1.15 5.44
C TYR A 115 -0.41 0.02 5.99
N SER A 116 0.66 0.33 6.72
CA SER A 116 1.55 -0.65 7.35
C SER A 116 0.80 -1.51 8.36
N VAL A 117 -0.01 -0.91 9.25
CA VAL A 117 -0.85 -1.67 10.20
C VAL A 117 -1.81 -2.60 9.48
N PHE A 118 -2.53 -2.09 8.47
CA PHE A 118 -3.48 -2.89 7.68
C PHE A 118 -2.77 -4.08 7.02
N SER A 119 -1.65 -3.82 6.34
CA SER A 119 -0.87 -4.84 5.63
C SER A 119 -0.29 -5.89 6.58
N ILE A 120 0.31 -5.48 7.69
CA ILE A 120 0.87 -6.39 8.70
C ILE A 120 -0.23 -7.34 9.21
N VAL A 121 -1.43 -6.82 9.53
CA VAL A 121 -2.53 -7.67 10.00
C VAL A 121 -3.01 -8.61 8.91
N VAL A 122 -3.12 -8.17 7.65
CA VAL A 122 -3.45 -9.05 6.52
C VAL A 122 -2.42 -10.17 6.38
N TYR A 123 -1.12 -9.85 6.43
CA TYR A 123 -0.05 -10.85 6.33
C TYR A 123 -0.06 -11.82 7.51
N THR A 124 -0.26 -11.35 8.74
CA THR A 124 -0.34 -12.21 9.93
C THR A 124 -1.54 -13.15 9.90
N ILE A 125 -2.68 -12.73 9.33
CA ILE A 125 -3.82 -13.62 9.07
C ILE A 125 -3.43 -14.71 8.08
N GLY A 126 -2.69 -14.37 7.01
CA GLY A 126 -2.21 -15.33 6.02
C GLY A 126 -1.31 -16.41 6.60
N VAL A 127 -0.35 -15.99 7.42
CA VAL A 127 0.53 -16.94 8.14
C VAL A 127 -0.27 -17.87 9.04
N ALA A 128 -1.30 -17.37 9.70
CA ALA A 128 -2.15 -18.15 10.57
C ALA A 128 -3.08 -19.14 9.84
N LEU A 129 -3.38 -18.89 8.56
CA LEU A 129 -4.19 -19.76 7.71
C LEU A 129 -3.36 -20.85 7.02
N GLY A 130 -2.05 -20.63 6.86
CA GLY A 130 -1.14 -21.61 6.31
C GLY A 130 -0.87 -22.73 7.32
N GLY A 131 -1.17 -23.98 6.96
CA GLY A 131 -0.87 -25.16 7.78
C GLY A 131 0.46 -25.78 7.36
N ASP A 132 0.48 -26.37 6.18
CA ASP A 132 1.68 -26.92 5.56
C ASP A 132 2.26 -25.96 4.53
N GLU A 133 3.39 -26.33 3.92
CA GLU A 133 4.07 -25.53 2.91
C GLU A 133 3.17 -25.25 1.69
N ARG A 134 2.41 -26.25 1.24
CA ARG A 134 1.51 -26.12 0.08
C ARG A 134 0.33 -25.19 0.38
N GLU A 135 -0.23 -25.27 1.58
CA GLU A 135 -1.30 -24.37 2.02
C GLU A 135 -0.79 -22.95 2.15
N SER A 136 0.40 -22.74 2.72
CA SER A 136 1.05 -21.44 2.84
C SER A 136 1.30 -20.77 1.49
N VAL A 137 1.74 -21.55 0.48
CA VAL A 137 1.91 -21.05 -0.90
C VAL A 137 0.55 -20.66 -1.49
N ARG A 138 -0.50 -21.45 -1.34
CA ARG A 138 -1.84 -21.14 -1.86
C ARG A 138 -2.44 -19.89 -1.21
N VAL A 139 -2.27 -19.75 0.11
CA VAL A 139 -2.73 -18.56 0.86
C VAL A 139 -2.01 -17.32 0.37
N SER A 140 -0.69 -17.39 0.21
CA SER A 140 0.11 -16.28 -0.31
C SER A 140 -0.26 -15.95 -1.76
N ALA A 141 -0.39 -16.94 -2.63
CA ALA A 141 -0.79 -16.73 -4.03
C ALA A 141 -2.18 -16.07 -4.15
N ALA A 142 -3.15 -16.48 -3.33
CA ALA A 142 -4.48 -15.85 -3.32
C ALA A 142 -4.41 -14.38 -2.91
N ARG A 143 -3.59 -14.03 -1.92
CA ARG A 143 -3.37 -12.64 -1.49
C ARG A 143 -2.65 -11.83 -2.57
N GLU A 144 -1.51 -12.33 -3.06
CA GLU A 144 -0.71 -11.63 -4.07
C GLU A 144 -1.50 -11.41 -5.37
N GLY A 145 -2.26 -12.42 -5.81
CA GLY A 145 -3.15 -12.27 -6.98
C GLY A 145 -4.16 -11.13 -6.79
N MET A 146 -4.76 -11.00 -5.61
CA MET A 146 -5.69 -9.91 -5.32
C MET A 146 -4.99 -8.56 -5.13
N ILE A 147 -3.76 -8.53 -4.59
CA ILE A 147 -2.92 -7.32 -4.56
C ILE A 147 -2.70 -6.82 -5.99
N ILE A 148 -2.33 -7.71 -6.92
CA ILE A 148 -2.11 -7.36 -8.33
C ILE A 148 -3.39 -6.82 -8.96
N VAL A 149 -4.55 -7.45 -8.73
CA VAL A 149 -5.84 -6.92 -9.20
C VAL A 149 -6.09 -5.51 -8.66
N GLY A 150 -5.84 -5.29 -7.37
CA GLY A 150 -5.93 -3.97 -6.75
C GLY A 150 -5.03 -2.94 -7.40
N VAL A 151 -3.78 -3.29 -7.67
CA VAL A 151 -2.80 -2.45 -8.38
C VAL A 151 -3.27 -2.12 -9.79
N LEU A 152 -3.74 -3.11 -10.57
CA LEU A 152 -4.22 -2.90 -11.93
C LEU A 152 -5.41 -1.93 -11.98
N VAL A 153 -6.39 -2.12 -11.10
CA VAL A 153 -7.55 -1.22 -11.03
C VAL A 153 -7.11 0.18 -10.62
N ALA A 154 -6.26 0.30 -9.61
CA ALA A 154 -5.76 1.59 -9.12
C ALA A 154 -4.91 2.33 -10.16
N SER A 155 -4.12 1.61 -10.95
CA SER A 155 -3.28 2.21 -11.99
C SER A 155 -4.08 2.76 -13.17
N ALA A 156 -5.14 2.03 -13.55
CA ALA A 156 -5.94 2.38 -14.72
C ALA A 156 -7.01 3.44 -14.41
N LEU A 157 -7.56 3.47 -13.19
CA LEU A 157 -8.76 4.23 -12.88
C LEU A 157 -8.61 5.75 -13.05
N PRO A 158 -7.62 6.47 -12.43
CA PRO A 158 -7.50 7.91 -12.62
C PRO A 158 -7.20 8.32 -14.06
N PRO A 159 -6.21 7.73 -14.78
CA PRO A 159 -5.91 8.15 -16.14
C PRO A 159 -7.06 7.93 -17.13
N THR A 160 -7.87 6.89 -16.95
CA THR A 160 -9.00 6.61 -17.84
C THR A 160 -10.19 7.53 -17.60
N LEU A 161 -10.38 8.00 -16.37
CA LEU A 161 -11.49 8.87 -16.00
C LEU A 161 -11.20 10.35 -16.19
N THR A 162 -9.95 10.77 -16.07
CA THR A 162 -9.54 12.18 -16.19
C THR A 162 -10.00 12.86 -17.49
N PRO A 163 -9.93 12.24 -18.69
CA PRO A 163 -10.38 12.86 -19.93
C PRO A 163 -11.90 13.16 -19.97
N TRP A 164 -12.70 12.41 -19.21
CA TRP A 164 -14.16 12.51 -19.21
C TRP A 164 -14.70 13.35 -18.06
N LEU A 165 -14.12 13.24 -16.88
CA LEU A 165 -14.62 13.82 -15.65
C LEU A 165 -13.78 15.02 -15.16
N GLY A 166 -12.58 15.20 -15.71
CA GLY A 166 -11.56 16.07 -15.14
C GLY A 166 -10.84 15.41 -13.97
N GLU A 167 -9.68 15.96 -13.63
CA GLU A 167 -8.76 15.35 -12.65
C GLU A 167 -9.37 15.21 -11.25
N LYS A 168 -9.96 16.28 -10.73
CA LYS A 168 -10.59 16.29 -9.41
C LYS A 168 -11.68 15.23 -9.25
N ALA A 169 -12.59 15.11 -10.23
CA ALA A 169 -13.66 14.14 -10.18
C ALA A 169 -13.15 12.70 -10.38
N ALA A 170 -12.11 12.51 -11.20
CA ALA A 170 -11.47 11.20 -11.36
C ALA A 170 -10.89 10.68 -10.02
N TYR A 171 -10.22 11.54 -9.25
CA TYR A 171 -9.74 11.17 -7.91
C TYR A 171 -10.86 11.03 -6.87
N GLN A 172 -12.00 11.73 -7.03
CA GLN A 172 -13.19 11.47 -6.19
C GLN A 172 -13.74 10.06 -6.41
N VAL A 173 -13.89 9.66 -7.66
CA VAL A 173 -14.29 8.28 -7.99
C VAL A 173 -13.28 7.28 -7.47
N PHE A 174 -11.99 7.56 -7.63
CA PHE A 174 -10.92 6.72 -7.11
C PHE A 174 -11.05 6.48 -5.59
N CYS A 175 -11.24 7.53 -4.80
CA CYS A 175 -11.45 7.43 -3.36
C CYS A 175 -12.74 6.68 -3.00
N GLY A 176 -13.81 6.88 -3.78
CA GLY A 176 -15.07 6.13 -3.63
C GLY A 176 -14.90 4.63 -3.88
N VAL A 177 -14.14 4.27 -4.93
CA VAL A 177 -13.81 2.86 -5.24
C VAL A 177 -12.93 2.28 -4.13
N LEU A 178 -11.94 3.00 -3.61
CA LEU A 178 -11.14 2.56 -2.48
C LEU A 178 -12.02 2.24 -1.26
N LEU A 179 -12.93 3.15 -0.91
CA LEU A 179 -13.86 2.93 0.21
C LEU A 179 -14.69 1.66 -0.02
N ALA A 180 -15.24 1.47 -1.22
CA ALA A 180 -16.01 0.29 -1.56
C ALA A 180 -15.17 -0.99 -1.45
N VAL A 181 -13.93 -0.98 -1.96
CA VAL A 181 -13.00 -2.10 -1.90
C VAL A 181 -12.67 -2.45 -0.44
N VAL A 182 -12.40 -1.47 0.42
CA VAL A 182 -12.15 -1.69 1.85
C VAL A 182 -13.39 -2.28 2.53
N ILE A 183 -14.57 -1.71 2.29
CA ILE A 183 -15.84 -2.22 2.88
C ILE A 183 -16.10 -3.65 2.42
N ILE A 184 -15.98 -3.96 1.14
CA ILE A 184 -16.19 -5.31 0.59
C ILE A 184 -15.20 -6.29 1.20
N ALA A 185 -13.92 -5.93 1.27
CA ALA A 185 -12.87 -6.78 1.84
C ALA A 185 -13.17 -7.11 3.31
N LEU A 186 -13.54 -6.10 4.10
CA LEU A 186 -13.88 -6.27 5.52
C LEU A 186 -15.21 -7.02 5.73
N ALA A 187 -16.21 -6.82 4.86
CA ALA A 187 -17.49 -7.53 4.92
C ALA A 187 -17.34 -9.02 4.58
N LEU A 188 -16.52 -9.34 3.58
CA LEU A 188 -16.23 -10.72 3.16
C LEU A 188 -15.33 -11.45 4.16
N MET A 189 -14.60 -10.73 5.02
CA MET A 189 -13.81 -11.29 6.09
C MET A 189 -14.69 -11.88 7.21
N ARG A 190 -15.49 -12.89 6.87
CA ARG A 190 -16.19 -13.78 7.82
C ARG A 190 -15.32 -14.98 8.18
N LEU A 191 -14.01 -14.79 8.24
CA LEU A 191 -13.14 -15.83 8.80
C LEU A 191 -13.57 -16.01 10.26
N PRO A 192 -13.90 -17.24 10.67
CA PRO A 192 -13.97 -17.49 12.08
C PRO A 192 -12.63 -17.05 12.64
N VAL A 193 -12.65 -16.09 13.56
CA VAL A 193 -11.49 -15.69 14.34
C VAL A 193 -11.13 -16.82 15.32
N ALA A 194 -11.50 -18.05 14.93
CA ALA A 194 -11.19 -19.24 15.62
C ALA A 194 -9.69 -19.43 15.49
N VAL A 195 -9.07 -19.08 16.58
CA VAL A 195 -7.90 -19.83 17.03
C VAL A 195 -6.72 -19.70 16.08
N VAL A 196 -6.23 -18.51 15.96
CA VAL A 196 -4.79 -18.44 15.94
C VAL A 196 -4.37 -18.81 17.35
N ASN A 197 -3.99 -20.06 17.53
CA ASN A 197 -3.14 -20.43 18.65
C ASN A 197 -1.98 -19.43 18.58
N ALA A 198 -2.02 -18.43 19.44
CA ALA A 198 -0.94 -17.53 19.60
C ALA A 198 0.23 -18.39 20.11
N GLN A 199 1.01 -18.92 19.19
CA GLN A 199 2.37 -19.26 19.52
C GLN A 199 2.92 -17.96 20.09
N LYS A 200 3.16 -17.98 21.39
CA LYS A 200 3.81 -16.87 22.08
C LYS A 200 5.00 -16.53 21.20
N PRO A 201 5.12 -15.29 20.69
CA PRO A 201 6.28 -14.92 19.91
C PRO A 201 7.49 -15.32 20.76
N SER A 202 8.33 -16.16 20.21
CA SER A 202 9.65 -16.32 20.78
C SER A 202 10.21 -14.91 20.74
N ALA A 203 10.53 -14.35 21.89
CA ALA A 203 11.10 -13.01 22.02
C ALA A 203 12.49 -13.01 21.37
N GLY A 204 12.52 -13.14 20.05
CA GLY A 204 13.70 -12.97 19.23
C GLY A 204 14.10 -11.52 19.32
N SER A 205 15.10 -11.25 20.15
CA SER A 205 15.66 -9.90 20.25
C SER A 205 16.10 -9.46 18.85
N TRP A 206 15.74 -8.25 18.42
CA TRP A 206 16.25 -7.58 17.20
C TRP A 206 17.76 -7.70 17.06
N ARG A 207 18.48 -7.79 18.19
CA ARG A 207 19.93 -8.02 18.21
C ARG A 207 20.32 -9.32 17.53
N HIS A 208 19.56 -10.41 17.68
CA HIS A 208 19.85 -11.67 17.00
C HIS A 208 19.62 -11.57 15.49
N VAL A 209 18.58 -10.85 15.06
CA VAL A 209 18.30 -10.63 13.61
C VAL A 209 19.44 -9.85 12.96
N VAL A 210 19.94 -8.78 13.61
CA VAL A 210 21.03 -7.96 13.07
C VAL A 210 22.39 -8.69 13.15
N GLN A 211 22.58 -9.55 14.13
CA GLN A 211 23.83 -10.29 14.32
C GLN A 211 23.96 -11.50 13.39
N ASP A 212 22.84 -12.09 12.95
CA ASP A 212 22.87 -13.23 12.04
C ASP A 212 23.35 -12.78 10.64
N ARG A 213 24.48 -13.36 10.22
CA ARG A 213 25.11 -13.05 8.93
C ARG A 213 24.22 -13.43 7.74
N SER A 214 23.45 -14.50 7.85
CA SER A 214 22.55 -14.98 6.80
C SER A 214 21.37 -14.04 6.64
N LEU A 215 20.74 -13.64 7.74
CA LEU A 215 19.63 -12.68 7.72
C LEU A 215 20.09 -11.31 7.22
N ARG A 216 21.25 -10.83 7.64
CA ARG A 216 21.80 -9.55 7.14
C ARG A 216 22.05 -9.59 5.64
N ARG A 217 22.58 -10.68 5.07
CA ARG A 217 22.75 -10.85 3.63
C ARG A 217 21.40 -10.85 2.91
N LEU A 218 20.43 -11.55 3.47
CA LEU A 218 19.07 -11.59 2.94
C LEU A 218 18.46 -10.18 2.89
N PHE A 219 18.55 -9.40 3.96
CA PHE A 219 18.07 -8.02 3.99
C PHE A 219 18.75 -7.13 2.94
N ILE A 220 20.07 -7.25 2.77
CA ILE A 220 20.80 -6.50 1.73
C ILE A 220 20.30 -6.87 0.34
N LEU A 221 20.10 -8.17 0.06
CA LEU A 221 19.56 -8.63 -1.22
C LEU A 221 18.16 -8.09 -1.48
N PHE A 222 17.27 -8.15 -0.48
CA PHE A 222 15.92 -7.58 -0.60
C PHE A 222 15.95 -6.07 -0.81
N PHE A 223 16.81 -5.35 -0.09
CA PHE A 223 16.97 -3.91 -0.26
C PHE A 223 17.41 -3.55 -1.69
N LEU A 224 18.45 -4.20 -2.20
CA LEU A 224 18.95 -3.97 -3.56
C LEU A 224 17.89 -4.33 -4.61
N ASN A 225 17.18 -5.44 -4.43
CA ASN A 225 16.12 -5.88 -5.33
C ASN A 225 14.91 -4.94 -5.33
N ALA A 226 14.61 -4.29 -4.21
CA ALA A 226 13.51 -3.34 -4.10
C ALA A 226 13.86 -1.94 -4.62
N LEU A 227 15.15 -1.56 -4.61
CA LEU A 227 15.59 -0.22 -4.95
C LEU A 227 15.30 0.14 -6.43
N ALA A 228 15.65 -0.75 -7.37
CA ALA A 228 15.46 -0.49 -8.79
C ALA A 228 13.98 -0.31 -9.19
N PRO A 229 13.05 -1.22 -8.83
CA PRO A 229 11.65 -1.03 -9.17
C PRO A 229 11.00 0.15 -8.45
N SER A 230 11.45 0.52 -7.24
CA SER A 230 10.89 1.68 -6.53
C SER A 230 11.25 2.99 -7.21
N LEU A 231 12.48 3.15 -7.68
CA LEU A 231 12.90 4.32 -8.47
C LEU A 231 12.11 4.41 -9.78
N THR A 232 12.03 3.31 -10.51
CA THR A 232 11.28 3.24 -11.77
C THR A 232 9.80 3.59 -11.55
N ALA A 233 9.16 3.03 -10.53
CA ALA A 233 7.74 3.28 -10.24
C ALA A 233 7.49 4.76 -9.92
N THR A 234 8.33 5.40 -9.13
CA THR A 234 8.16 6.81 -8.74
C THR A 234 8.36 7.76 -9.91
N LEU A 235 9.37 7.50 -10.75
CA LEU A 235 9.72 8.39 -11.86
C LEU A 235 8.92 8.13 -13.14
N PHE A 236 8.21 7.01 -13.23
CA PHE A 236 7.55 6.57 -14.45
C PHE A 236 6.55 7.59 -15.00
N LEU A 237 5.67 8.16 -14.16
CA LEU A 237 4.68 9.11 -14.63
C LEU A 237 5.30 10.42 -15.09
N PHE A 238 6.37 10.88 -14.44
CA PHE A 238 7.15 12.04 -14.90
C PHE A 238 7.80 11.77 -16.25
N PHE A 239 8.40 10.59 -16.41
CA PHE A 239 9.00 10.20 -17.69
C PHE A 239 7.95 10.12 -18.81
N ALA A 240 6.79 9.53 -18.55
CA ALA A 240 5.72 9.39 -19.53
C ALA A 240 5.13 10.75 -19.95
N SER A 241 4.97 11.71 -19.00
CA SER A 241 4.43 13.03 -19.30
C SER A 241 5.47 13.98 -19.88
N ASP A 242 6.63 14.10 -19.24
CA ASP A 242 7.56 15.21 -19.46
C ASP A 242 8.61 14.88 -20.54
N VAL A 243 8.94 13.60 -20.69
CA VAL A 243 9.94 13.14 -21.69
C VAL A 243 9.25 12.58 -22.93
N LEU A 244 8.26 11.69 -22.77
CA LEU A 244 7.57 11.06 -23.91
C LEU A 244 6.42 11.90 -24.46
N GLY A 245 5.91 12.91 -23.72
CA GLY A 245 4.72 13.66 -24.09
C GLY A 245 3.45 12.80 -24.18
N ALA A 246 3.45 11.63 -23.55
CA ALA A 246 2.43 10.59 -23.67
C ALA A 246 1.60 10.43 -22.39
N ALA A 247 1.29 11.51 -21.69
CA ALA A 247 0.53 11.50 -20.43
C ALA A 247 -0.81 10.75 -20.55
N ALA A 248 -1.51 10.88 -21.68
CA ALA A 248 -2.77 10.18 -21.93
C ALA A 248 -2.65 8.64 -21.98
N TRP A 249 -1.45 8.11 -22.25
CA TRP A 249 -1.18 6.68 -22.37
C TRP A 249 -0.56 6.08 -21.08
N SER A 250 -0.28 6.89 -20.06
CA SER A 250 0.39 6.44 -18.83
C SER A 250 -0.37 5.32 -18.12
N GLY A 251 -1.70 5.34 -18.11
CA GLY A 251 -2.53 4.26 -17.57
C GLY A 251 -2.37 2.95 -18.35
N ALA A 252 -2.34 3.02 -19.69
CA ALA A 252 -2.13 1.85 -20.53
C ALA A 252 -0.72 1.25 -20.34
N PHE A 253 0.30 2.09 -20.24
CA PHE A 253 1.68 1.64 -19.97
C PHE A 253 1.80 0.96 -18.63
N LEU A 254 1.23 1.53 -17.55
CA LEU A 254 1.19 0.89 -16.24
C LEU A 254 0.42 -0.42 -16.26
N GLY A 255 -0.73 -0.46 -16.95
CA GLY A 255 -1.52 -1.66 -17.12
C GLY A 255 -0.72 -2.78 -17.80
N ILE A 256 -0.03 -2.47 -18.92
CA ILE A 256 0.81 -3.43 -19.64
C ILE A 256 1.98 -3.90 -18.76
N TYR A 257 2.64 -2.99 -18.04
CA TYR A 257 3.73 -3.33 -17.13
C TYR A 257 3.30 -4.33 -16.07
N PHE A 258 2.18 -4.07 -15.37
CA PHE A 258 1.68 -4.98 -14.34
C PHE A 258 1.11 -6.27 -14.92
N LEU A 259 0.48 -6.23 -16.10
CA LEU A 259 0.00 -7.43 -16.78
C LEU A 259 1.18 -8.34 -17.18
N ALA A 260 2.25 -7.75 -17.71
CA ALA A 260 3.47 -8.48 -18.02
C ALA A 260 4.11 -9.11 -16.77
N ALA A 261 4.10 -8.40 -15.64
CA ALA A 261 4.58 -8.96 -14.37
C ALA A 261 3.75 -10.19 -13.92
N VAL A 262 2.43 -10.16 -14.11
CA VAL A 262 1.54 -11.30 -13.82
C VAL A 262 1.84 -12.49 -14.72
N LEU A 263 2.08 -12.24 -16.02
CA LEU A 263 2.37 -13.32 -16.98
C LEU A 263 3.77 -13.95 -16.78
N ALA A 264 4.68 -13.22 -16.13
CA ALA A 264 6.03 -13.69 -15.81
C ALA A 264 6.12 -14.50 -14.50
N MET A 265 5.05 -14.54 -13.70
CA MET A 265 4.94 -15.34 -12.46
C MET A 265 4.44 -16.74 -12.73
#